data_85e98acb5c44f2dbdd10f38af867472a
#
_entry.id   85e98acb5c44f2dbdd10f38af867472a
#
_cell.length_a   1.000
_cell.length_b   1.000
_cell.length_c   1.000
_cell.angle_alpha   90.00
_cell.angle_beta   90.00
_cell.angle_gamma   90.00
#
_symmetry.space_group_name_H-M   'P 1'
#
loop_
_entity.id
_entity.type
_entity.pdbx_description
1 polymer ?
#
loop_
_entity_poly.entity_id
_entity_poly.type
_entity_poly.pdbx_seq_one_letter_code
_entity_poly.pdbx_strand_id
1 'polypeptide(L)'
;MNKITMLGTGNATVTQIYNTCFVLATDTTRLLVDAGGGNGILSQLMKVDFPISEVHHLFVTHAHTDHVLGVIWVIRMVAQCKGYEGQLHVYGHDKVMRVIRTIIDMILAKKQLQKVEERVVFHLLEDGDAFEVGDMKLTCFDIHSTKEKQFGFRAELPVEGVGSDGSREVESKPMVLACLGDEPYNPLNRSY
;
A
#
# COMPACT_ATOMS: atom_id res chain seq x y z
N MET A 1 -16.84 -7.23 4.46
CA MET A 1 -16.24 -8.42 3.76
C MET A 1 -14.80 -8.11 3.38
N ASN A 2 -13.82 -8.90 3.82
CA ASN A 2 -12.41 -8.68 3.50
C ASN A 2 -12.09 -9.17 2.07
N LYS A 3 -11.32 -8.39 1.31
CA LYS A 3 -11.05 -8.66 -0.12
C LYS A 3 -9.63 -8.26 -0.50
N ILE A 4 -8.98 -9.08 -1.32
CA ILE A 4 -7.76 -8.72 -2.05
C ILE A 4 -8.12 -8.59 -3.53
N THR A 5 -7.75 -7.46 -4.13
CA THR A 5 -7.94 -7.20 -5.56
C THR A 5 -6.58 -6.98 -6.21
N MET A 6 -6.11 -7.95 -7.01
CA MET A 6 -4.87 -7.81 -7.75
C MET A 6 -5.04 -6.79 -8.88
N LEU A 7 -4.18 -5.78 -8.91
CA LEU A 7 -4.12 -4.76 -9.97
C LEU A 7 -3.11 -5.15 -11.05
N GLY A 8 -2.09 -5.90 -10.66
CA GLY A 8 -1.07 -6.46 -11.52
C GLY A 8 -0.36 -7.63 -10.85
N THR A 9 0.20 -8.53 -11.65
CA THR A 9 0.90 -9.75 -11.19
C THR A 9 2.22 -9.96 -11.93
N GLY A 10 2.69 -8.95 -12.63
CA GLY A 10 3.89 -9.02 -13.44
C GLY A 10 5.17 -8.66 -12.69
N ASN A 11 6.28 -9.30 -13.03
CA ASN A 11 7.61 -8.92 -12.55
C ASN A 11 8.14 -7.66 -13.27
N ALA A 12 9.36 -7.22 -12.94
CA ALA A 12 9.97 -5.99 -13.47
C ALA A 12 10.00 -5.89 -15.01
N THR A 13 10.12 -6.99 -15.73
CA THR A 13 10.37 -7.00 -17.18
C THR A 13 9.15 -7.33 -18.04
N VAL A 14 7.99 -7.51 -17.44
CA VAL A 14 6.75 -7.82 -18.19
C VAL A 14 6.28 -6.63 -19.01
N THR A 15 5.70 -6.92 -20.17
CA THR A 15 5.17 -5.92 -21.11
C THR A 15 3.69 -6.11 -21.43
N GLN A 16 3.09 -7.24 -21.06
CA GLN A 16 1.71 -7.59 -21.41
C GLN A 16 0.73 -7.43 -20.25
N ILE A 17 1.22 -7.50 -19.03
CA ILE A 17 0.45 -7.33 -17.79
C ILE A 17 1.07 -6.23 -16.94
N TYR A 18 0.33 -5.74 -15.96
CA TYR A 18 0.86 -4.73 -15.05
C TYR A 18 1.72 -5.34 -13.95
N ASN A 19 2.68 -4.58 -13.42
CA ASN A 19 3.57 -5.02 -12.34
C ASN A 19 2.80 -5.31 -11.05
N THR A 20 3.38 -6.14 -10.20
CA THR A 20 2.74 -6.60 -8.96
C THR A 20 2.33 -5.46 -8.07
N CYS A 21 1.05 -5.32 -7.84
CA CYS A 21 0.42 -4.43 -6.87
C CYS A 21 -1.02 -4.87 -6.63
N PHE A 22 -1.57 -4.53 -5.48
CA PHE A 22 -2.93 -4.95 -5.13
C PHE A 22 -3.60 -3.98 -4.15
N VAL A 23 -4.91 -4.12 -4.01
CA VAL A 23 -5.70 -3.45 -2.97
C VAL A 23 -6.16 -4.48 -1.96
N LEU A 24 -5.81 -4.25 -0.68
CA LEU A 24 -6.40 -4.92 0.46
C LEU A 24 -7.56 -4.07 0.95
N ALA A 25 -8.75 -4.63 1.07
CA ALA A 25 -9.95 -3.91 1.45
C ALA A 25 -10.73 -4.64 2.55
N THR A 26 -11.27 -3.87 3.47
CA THR A 26 -12.39 -4.23 4.35
C THR A 26 -13.66 -3.56 3.84
N ASP A 27 -14.72 -3.52 4.64
CA ASP A 27 -15.93 -2.79 4.28
C ASP A 27 -15.76 -1.26 4.35
N THR A 28 -14.80 -0.77 5.13
CA THR A 28 -14.60 0.65 5.40
C THR A 28 -13.27 1.20 4.94
N THR A 29 -12.27 0.35 4.73
CA THR A 29 -10.88 0.76 4.46
C THR A 29 -10.33 0.09 3.22
N ARG A 30 -9.55 0.84 2.45
CA ARG A 30 -8.78 0.32 1.31
C ARG A 30 -7.32 0.72 1.45
N LEU A 31 -6.44 -0.27 1.39
CA LEU A 31 -4.99 -0.09 1.38
C LEU A 31 -4.43 -0.52 0.02
N LEU A 32 -3.86 0.42 -0.72
CA LEU A 32 -3.08 0.10 -1.91
C LEU A 32 -1.69 -0.40 -1.47
N VAL A 33 -1.26 -1.52 -2.00
CA VAL A 33 0.07 -2.10 -1.73
C VAL A 33 0.87 -2.09 -3.01
N ASP A 34 1.94 -1.31 -3.01
CA ASP A 34 2.73 -0.93 -4.18
C ASP A 34 1.89 -0.26 -5.28
N ALA A 35 2.55 0.23 -6.31
CA ALA A 35 1.83 0.91 -7.39
C ALA A 35 2.38 0.61 -8.79
N GLY A 36 3.23 -0.40 -8.91
CA GLY A 36 3.79 -0.83 -10.19
C GLY A 36 4.79 0.16 -10.81
N GLY A 37 5.12 -0.06 -12.07
CA GLY A 37 6.23 0.60 -12.76
C GLY A 37 5.90 1.92 -13.44
N GLY A 38 4.72 2.51 -13.25
CA GLY A 38 4.42 3.80 -13.90
C GLY A 38 2.95 4.19 -13.91
N ASN A 39 2.56 5.04 -14.89
CA ASN A 39 1.21 5.61 -14.97
C ASN A 39 0.10 4.58 -15.25
N GLY A 40 0.46 3.38 -15.63
CA GLY A 40 -0.50 2.27 -15.80
C GLY A 40 -1.33 1.98 -14.57
N ILE A 41 -0.81 2.31 -13.36
CA ILE A 41 -1.58 2.19 -12.10
C ILE A 41 -2.92 2.93 -12.18
N LEU A 42 -2.98 4.08 -12.84
CA LEU A 42 -4.20 4.87 -12.94
C LEU A 42 -5.31 4.10 -13.69
N SER A 43 -4.94 3.40 -14.77
CA SER A 43 -5.87 2.52 -15.49
C SER A 43 -6.28 1.31 -14.66
N GLN A 44 -5.36 0.74 -13.89
CA GLN A 44 -5.68 -0.42 -13.04
C GLN A 44 -6.67 -0.05 -11.92
N LEU A 45 -6.45 1.09 -11.27
CA LEU A 45 -7.36 1.63 -10.25
C LEU A 45 -8.77 1.87 -10.82
N MET A 46 -8.87 2.45 -12.02
CA MET A 46 -10.15 2.68 -12.69
C MET A 46 -10.89 1.37 -13.02
N LYS A 47 -10.19 0.30 -13.41
CA LYS A 47 -10.81 -1.00 -13.72
C LYS A 47 -11.46 -1.68 -12.51
N VAL A 48 -11.07 -1.30 -11.31
CA VAL A 48 -11.58 -1.88 -10.06
C VAL A 48 -12.43 -0.89 -9.24
N ASP A 49 -12.90 0.18 -9.87
CA ASP A 49 -13.70 1.23 -9.23
C ASP A 49 -13.06 1.79 -7.95
N PHE A 50 -11.77 2.10 -8.06
CA PHE A 50 -11.00 2.73 -6.99
C PHE A 50 -10.36 4.04 -7.50
N PRO A 51 -11.15 5.12 -7.62
CA PRO A 51 -10.65 6.38 -8.16
C PRO A 51 -9.61 7.02 -7.23
N ILE A 52 -8.75 7.86 -7.80
CA ILE A 52 -7.68 8.57 -7.05
C ILE A 52 -8.23 9.36 -5.85
N SER A 53 -9.46 9.87 -5.94
CA SER A 53 -10.11 10.58 -4.84
C SER A 53 -10.37 9.73 -3.59
N GLU A 54 -10.32 8.42 -3.71
CA GLU A 54 -10.52 7.46 -2.61
C GLU A 54 -9.21 6.79 -2.16
N VAL A 55 -8.08 7.06 -2.81
CA VAL A 55 -6.79 6.48 -2.42
C VAL A 55 -6.22 7.25 -1.25
N HIS A 56 -6.45 6.77 -0.04
CA HIS A 56 -6.00 7.41 1.20
C HIS A 56 -4.85 6.68 1.90
N HIS A 57 -4.61 5.42 1.58
CA HIS A 57 -3.56 4.62 2.20
C HIS A 57 -2.76 3.85 1.14
N LEU A 58 -1.44 3.97 1.20
CA LEU A 58 -0.50 3.33 0.28
C LEU A 58 0.70 2.79 1.05
N PHE A 59 0.86 1.47 1.08
CA PHE A 59 2.06 0.82 1.61
C PHE A 59 3.02 0.50 0.45
N VAL A 60 4.29 0.82 0.62
CA VAL A 60 5.32 0.57 -0.39
C VAL A 60 6.36 -0.38 0.18
N THR A 61 6.43 -1.58 -0.39
CA THR A 61 7.28 -2.67 0.11
C THR A 61 8.76 -2.37 -0.06
N HIS A 62 9.17 -1.86 -1.22
CA HIS A 62 10.57 -1.55 -1.53
C HIS A 62 10.72 -0.58 -2.71
N ALA A 63 11.96 -0.20 -3.02
CA ALA A 63 12.27 0.88 -3.95
C ALA A 63 12.61 0.43 -5.39
N HIS A 64 12.30 -0.80 -5.80
CA HIS A 64 12.47 -1.19 -7.19
C HIS A 64 11.49 -0.45 -8.10
N THR A 65 11.90 -0.22 -9.34
CA THR A 65 11.15 0.62 -10.30
C THR A 65 9.75 0.12 -10.58
N ASP A 66 9.56 -1.18 -10.60
CA ASP A 66 8.28 -1.85 -10.84
C ASP A 66 7.33 -1.87 -9.64
N HIS A 67 7.73 -1.29 -8.50
CA HIS A 67 6.91 -1.07 -7.32
C HIS A 67 6.71 0.42 -7.01
N VAL A 68 7.77 1.24 -7.17
CA VAL A 68 7.79 2.62 -6.68
C VAL A 68 7.39 3.67 -7.72
N LEU A 69 7.60 3.44 -9.02
CA LEU A 69 7.36 4.49 -10.02
C LEU A 69 5.87 4.82 -10.18
N GLY A 70 4.98 3.86 -10.00
CA GLY A 70 3.55 4.12 -9.95
C GLY A 70 3.14 4.98 -8.74
N VAL A 71 3.85 4.89 -7.62
CA VAL A 71 3.63 5.73 -6.42
C VAL A 71 3.78 7.22 -6.75
N ILE A 72 4.77 7.57 -7.56
CA ILE A 72 4.97 8.94 -8.02
C ILE A 72 3.75 9.46 -8.79
N TRP A 73 3.14 8.61 -9.62
CA TRP A 73 1.92 8.94 -10.34
C TRP A 73 0.71 9.09 -9.42
N VAL A 74 0.56 8.22 -8.42
CA VAL A 74 -0.50 8.35 -7.40
C VAL A 74 -0.37 9.67 -6.66
N ILE A 75 0.82 10.00 -6.12
CA ILE A 75 1.09 11.25 -5.41
C ILE A 75 0.81 12.48 -6.30
N ARG A 76 1.31 12.47 -7.55
CA ARG A 76 1.05 13.53 -8.52
C ARG A 76 -0.44 13.74 -8.76
N MET A 77 -1.19 12.65 -8.93
CA MET A 77 -2.63 12.72 -9.18
C MET A 77 -3.42 13.19 -7.96
N VAL A 78 -3.07 12.75 -6.75
CA VAL A 78 -3.64 13.25 -5.49
C VAL A 78 -3.40 14.76 -5.36
N ALA A 79 -2.18 15.22 -5.65
CA ALA A 79 -1.86 16.66 -5.62
C ALA A 79 -2.71 17.50 -6.61
N GLN A 80 -3.14 16.91 -7.72
CA GLN A 80 -3.91 17.59 -8.76
C GLN A 80 -5.42 17.34 -8.70
N CYS A 81 -5.88 16.34 -7.95
CA CYS A 81 -7.28 15.94 -7.91
C CYS A 81 -8.15 17.07 -7.32
N LYS A 82 -9.08 17.57 -8.12
CA LYS A 82 -10.07 18.53 -7.64
C LYS A 82 -11.05 17.80 -6.71
N GLY A 83 -11.30 18.38 -5.54
CA GLY A 83 -12.22 17.77 -4.55
C GLY A 83 -11.61 16.57 -3.81
N TYR A 84 -10.27 16.36 -3.85
CA TYR A 84 -9.63 15.38 -2.97
C TYR A 84 -9.79 15.83 -1.52
N GLU A 85 -10.47 15.03 -0.73
CA GLU A 85 -10.71 15.27 0.69
C GLU A 85 -9.80 14.39 1.53
N GLY A 86 -9.39 14.88 2.72
CA GLY A 86 -8.46 14.17 3.59
C GLY A 86 -7.02 14.15 3.09
N GLN A 87 -6.27 13.12 3.45
CA GLN A 87 -4.86 12.95 3.13
C GLN A 87 -4.55 11.56 2.58
N LEU A 88 -3.53 11.47 1.74
CA LEU A 88 -2.88 10.22 1.35
C LEU A 88 -1.78 9.91 2.36
N HIS A 89 -1.89 8.81 3.06
CA HIS A 89 -0.87 8.27 3.96
C HIS A 89 0.00 7.26 3.21
N VAL A 90 1.29 7.55 3.08
CA VAL A 90 2.27 6.69 2.42
C VAL A 90 3.16 6.05 3.48
N TYR A 91 3.15 4.73 3.55
CA TYR A 91 3.90 3.93 4.52
C TYR A 91 5.06 3.23 3.84
N GLY A 92 6.24 3.19 4.48
CA GLY A 92 7.40 2.46 3.97
C GLY A 92 8.67 2.77 4.76
N HIS A 93 9.72 2.03 4.48
CA HIS A 93 11.02 2.18 5.13
C HIS A 93 11.84 3.36 4.57
N ASP A 94 12.96 3.68 5.20
CA ASP A 94 13.81 4.85 4.94
C ASP A 94 14.23 5.01 3.47
N LYS A 95 14.63 3.92 2.80
CA LYS A 95 15.06 3.98 1.40
C LYS A 95 13.89 4.31 0.47
N VAL A 96 12.73 3.72 0.69
CA VAL A 96 11.49 4.03 -0.06
C VAL A 96 11.15 5.50 0.07
N MET A 97 11.10 6.02 1.31
CA MET A 97 10.78 7.43 1.58
C MET A 97 11.77 8.37 0.91
N ARG A 98 13.06 8.08 0.97
CA ARG A 98 14.10 8.87 0.31
C ARG A 98 13.94 8.88 -1.21
N VAL A 99 13.71 7.72 -1.83
CA VAL A 99 13.54 7.61 -3.29
C VAL A 99 12.31 8.40 -3.74
N ILE A 100 11.15 8.18 -3.11
CA ILE A 100 9.91 8.89 -3.47
C ILE A 100 10.09 10.40 -3.34
N ARG A 101 10.55 10.89 -2.18
CA ARG A 101 10.76 12.33 -1.95
C ARG A 101 11.74 12.94 -2.95
N THR A 102 12.87 12.28 -3.21
CA THR A 102 13.85 12.76 -4.19
C THR A 102 13.23 12.90 -5.58
N ILE A 103 12.50 11.89 -6.04
CA ILE A 103 11.89 11.94 -7.37
C ILE A 103 10.84 13.05 -7.46
N ILE A 104 9.90 13.14 -6.51
CA ILE A 104 8.86 14.17 -6.55
C ILE A 104 9.45 15.58 -6.49
N ASP A 105 10.48 15.81 -5.67
CA ASP A 105 11.15 17.10 -5.56
C ASP A 105 11.82 17.52 -6.86
N MET A 106 12.38 16.55 -7.60
CA MET A 106 13.06 16.82 -8.88
C MET A 106 12.11 17.05 -10.06
N ILE A 107 10.93 16.42 -10.07
CA ILE A 107 10.06 16.39 -11.26
C ILE A 107 8.75 17.18 -11.13
N LEU A 108 8.27 17.42 -9.90
CA LEU A 108 7.01 18.14 -9.70
C LEU A 108 7.24 19.65 -9.68
N ALA A 109 6.32 20.40 -10.29
CA ALA A 109 6.34 21.85 -10.22
C ALA A 109 6.04 22.34 -8.79
N LYS A 110 6.57 23.51 -8.41
CA LYS A 110 6.39 24.12 -7.06
C LYS A 110 4.94 24.10 -6.56
N LYS A 111 3.97 24.42 -7.43
CA LYS A 111 2.55 24.38 -7.08
C LYS A 111 2.04 22.97 -6.73
N GLN A 112 2.60 21.95 -7.38
CA GLN A 112 2.26 20.54 -7.08
C GLN A 112 2.92 20.12 -5.76
N LEU A 113 4.17 20.50 -5.52
CA LEU A 113 4.87 20.22 -4.25
C LEU A 113 4.13 20.81 -3.05
N GLN A 114 3.63 22.05 -3.16
CA GLN A 114 2.78 22.64 -2.11
C GLN A 114 1.53 21.77 -1.84
N LYS A 115 0.91 21.24 -2.89
CA LYS A 115 -0.24 20.34 -2.71
C LYS A 115 0.15 18.97 -2.14
N VAL A 116 1.35 18.49 -2.43
CA VAL A 116 1.88 17.28 -1.79
C VAL A 116 2.07 17.52 -0.28
N GLU A 117 2.67 18.65 0.12
CA GLU A 117 2.82 19.01 1.54
C GLU A 117 1.48 19.11 2.29
N GLU A 118 0.42 19.57 1.63
CA GLU A 118 -0.92 19.67 2.22
C GLU A 118 -1.64 18.32 2.30
N ARG A 119 -1.43 17.42 1.33
CA ARG A 119 -2.26 16.23 1.08
C ARG A 119 -1.59 14.89 1.32
N VAL A 120 -0.27 14.86 1.45
CA VAL A 120 0.46 13.59 1.57
C VAL A 120 1.23 13.55 2.89
N VAL A 121 0.96 12.52 3.67
CA VAL A 121 1.66 12.22 4.93
C VAL A 121 2.55 11.02 4.71
N PHE A 122 3.84 11.16 4.97
CA PHE A 122 4.80 10.07 4.86
C PHE A 122 5.09 9.47 6.25
N HIS A 123 4.83 8.18 6.39
CA HIS A 123 5.09 7.41 7.59
C HIS A 123 6.34 6.57 7.40
N LEU A 124 7.43 7.00 8.03
CA LEU A 124 8.66 6.21 8.09
C LEU A 124 8.45 5.05 9.06
N LEU A 125 8.62 3.83 8.56
CA LEU A 125 8.48 2.60 9.33
C LEU A 125 9.84 1.96 9.61
N GLU A 126 9.95 1.38 10.79
CA GLU A 126 11.05 0.52 11.20
C GLU A 126 10.58 -0.94 11.34
N ASP A 127 11.53 -1.87 11.38
CA ASP A 127 11.24 -3.30 11.56
C ASP A 127 10.49 -3.56 12.87
N GLY A 128 9.35 -4.23 12.79
CA GLY A 128 8.48 -4.53 13.92
C GLY A 128 7.45 -3.45 14.27
N ASP A 129 7.43 -2.31 13.57
CA ASP A 129 6.46 -1.26 13.84
C ASP A 129 5.02 -1.74 13.63
N ALA A 130 4.17 -1.47 14.62
CA ALA A 130 2.74 -1.70 14.57
C ALA A 130 2.00 -0.37 14.36
N PHE A 131 1.05 -0.36 13.44
CA PHE A 131 0.27 0.83 13.09
C PHE A 131 -1.12 0.45 12.60
N GLU A 132 -2.01 1.42 12.55
CA GLU A 132 -3.39 1.23 12.10
C GLU A 132 -3.61 1.88 10.74
N VAL A 133 -4.37 1.22 9.89
CA VAL A 133 -4.85 1.73 8.61
C VAL A 133 -6.38 1.55 8.60
N GLY A 134 -7.09 2.61 8.96
CA GLY A 134 -8.53 2.53 9.19
C GLY A 134 -8.87 1.49 10.27
N ASP A 135 -9.60 0.45 9.88
CA ASP A 135 -10.00 -0.67 10.74
C ASP A 135 -9.04 -1.88 10.68
N MET A 136 -7.93 -1.77 9.97
CA MET A 136 -6.89 -2.79 9.86
C MET A 136 -5.77 -2.50 10.87
N LYS A 137 -5.27 -3.54 11.56
CA LYS A 137 -4.03 -3.45 12.37
C LYS A 137 -2.90 -4.13 11.61
N LEU A 138 -1.83 -3.38 11.36
CA LEU A 138 -0.68 -3.85 10.62
C LEU A 138 0.57 -3.87 11.50
N THR A 139 1.40 -4.88 11.28
CA THR A 139 2.77 -4.93 11.80
C THR A 139 3.70 -5.13 10.61
N CYS A 140 4.60 -4.18 10.35
CA CYS A 140 5.59 -4.35 9.29
C CYS A 140 6.81 -5.09 9.81
N PHE A 141 7.55 -5.73 8.91
CA PHE A 141 8.78 -6.45 9.23
C PHE A 141 9.73 -6.47 8.03
N ASP A 142 11.04 -6.49 8.33
CA ASP A 142 12.06 -6.70 7.30
C ASP A 142 12.01 -8.15 6.84
N ILE A 143 11.81 -8.38 5.55
CA ILE A 143 11.78 -9.74 4.97
C ILE A 143 13.18 -10.34 4.78
N HIS A 144 14.24 -9.62 5.16
CA HIS A 144 15.64 -10.04 5.03
C HIS A 144 16.04 -10.37 3.59
N SER A 145 15.56 -9.56 2.65
CA SER A 145 15.93 -9.68 1.25
C SER A 145 17.45 -9.47 1.06
N THR A 146 18.04 -10.30 0.19
CA THR A 146 19.49 -10.23 -0.10
C THR A 146 19.85 -9.21 -1.17
N LYS A 147 18.86 -8.68 -1.90
CA LYS A 147 19.06 -7.77 -3.03
C LYS A 147 18.80 -6.32 -2.66
N GLU A 148 17.72 -6.09 -1.94
CA GLU A 148 17.20 -4.78 -1.63
C GLU A 148 16.46 -4.83 -0.30
N LYS A 149 16.58 -3.80 0.56
CA LYS A 149 15.74 -3.69 1.76
C LYS A 149 14.28 -3.71 1.36
N GLN A 150 13.54 -4.67 1.88
CA GLN A 150 12.10 -4.82 1.62
C GLN A 150 11.36 -5.06 2.93
N PHE A 151 10.21 -4.40 3.06
CA PHE A 151 9.30 -4.63 4.15
C PHE A 151 8.07 -5.41 3.68
N GLY A 152 7.77 -6.47 4.42
CA GLY A 152 6.48 -7.10 4.43
C GLY A 152 5.59 -6.52 5.51
N PHE A 153 4.37 -7.03 5.61
CA PHE A 153 3.48 -6.74 6.73
C PHE A 153 2.58 -7.93 7.05
N ARG A 154 2.20 -7.99 8.32
CA ARG A 154 1.11 -8.83 8.83
C ARG A 154 -0.08 -7.91 9.11
N ALA A 155 -1.23 -8.21 8.54
CA ALA A 155 -2.47 -7.46 8.76
C ALA A 155 -3.47 -8.32 9.53
N GLU A 156 -4.04 -7.76 10.59
CA GLU A 156 -5.22 -8.28 11.27
C GLU A 156 -6.43 -7.50 10.77
N LEU A 157 -7.35 -8.23 10.14
CA LEU A 157 -8.54 -7.66 9.51
C LEU A 157 -9.76 -7.95 10.38
N PRO A 158 -10.72 -7.01 10.47
CA PRO A 158 -11.96 -7.25 11.19
C PRO A 158 -12.73 -8.42 10.57
N VAL A 159 -13.34 -9.24 11.41
CA VAL A 159 -14.28 -10.28 10.99
C VAL A 159 -15.66 -9.85 11.44
N GLU A 160 -16.62 -9.85 10.53
CA GLU A 160 -18.01 -9.59 10.86
C GLU A 160 -18.49 -10.65 11.87
N GLY A 161 -18.90 -10.21 13.05
CA GLY A 161 -19.59 -11.05 13.99
C GLY A 161 -20.95 -11.45 13.40
N VAL A 162 -21.14 -12.71 13.05
CA VAL A 162 -22.46 -13.24 12.74
C VAL A 162 -23.23 -13.36 14.05
N GLY A 163 -24.12 -12.42 14.34
CA GLY A 163 -24.92 -12.46 15.56
C GLY A 163 -25.95 -11.34 15.63
N SER A 164 -27.01 -11.43 14.84
CA SER A 164 -28.22 -10.59 15.04
C SER A 164 -29.27 -11.23 15.95
N ASP A 165 -28.97 -12.29 16.68
CA ASP A 165 -29.96 -13.03 17.47
C ASP A 165 -29.63 -13.21 18.97
N GLY A 166 -28.71 -12.45 19.53
CA GLY A 166 -28.48 -12.37 20.98
C GLY A 166 -27.92 -13.64 21.64
N SER A 167 -27.42 -14.60 20.89
CA SER A 167 -26.81 -15.82 21.46
C SER A 167 -25.40 -16.08 20.97
N ARG A 168 -24.44 -15.92 21.88
CA ARG A 168 -22.99 -16.14 21.80
C ARG A 168 -22.23 -15.07 20.98
N GLU A 169 -21.57 -14.16 21.71
CA GLU A 169 -20.29 -13.58 21.30
C GLU A 169 -19.32 -14.76 21.09
N VAL A 170 -19.25 -15.27 19.87
CA VAL A 170 -18.07 -16.01 19.43
C VAL A 170 -17.02 -14.92 19.25
N GLU A 171 -15.99 -14.89 20.10
CA GLU A 171 -14.77 -14.15 19.80
C GLU A 171 -14.28 -14.60 18.42
N SER A 172 -14.69 -13.90 17.39
CA SER A 172 -14.23 -14.18 16.03
C SER A 172 -12.78 -13.72 15.97
N LYS A 173 -11.85 -14.68 15.92
CA LYS A 173 -10.44 -14.37 15.75
C LYS A 173 -10.29 -13.53 14.47
N PRO A 174 -9.49 -12.46 14.49
CA PRO A 174 -9.26 -11.64 13.30
C PRO A 174 -8.73 -12.51 12.16
N MET A 175 -9.11 -12.19 10.94
CA MET A 175 -8.48 -12.78 9.77
C MET A 175 -7.07 -12.21 9.64
N VAL A 176 -6.07 -13.07 9.55
CA VAL A 176 -4.66 -12.67 9.43
C VAL A 176 -4.19 -12.88 8.00
N LEU A 177 -3.58 -11.84 7.44
CA LEU A 177 -2.91 -11.85 6.14
C LEU A 177 -1.44 -11.48 6.35
N ALA A 178 -0.51 -12.21 5.73
CA ALA A 178 0.89 -11.81 5.63
C ALA A 178 1.25 -11.52 4.16
N CYS A 179 1.88 -10.36 3.92
CA CYS A 179 2.48 -9.97 2.65
C CYS A 179 4.00 -10.02 2.80
N LEU A 180 4.67 -10.83 1.99
CA LEU A 180 6.12 -11.06 2.06
C LEU A 180 6.91 -10.38 0.93
N GLY A 181 6.32 -9.40 0.22
CA GLY A 181 6.97 -8.77 -0.92
C GLY A 181 7.14 -9.72 -2.12
N ASP A 182 8.21 -9.55 -2.90
CA ASP A 182 8.50 -10.31 -4.13
C ASP A 182 9.78 -11.16 -4.06
N GLU A 183 10.30 -11.42 -2.88
CA GLU A 183 11.45 -12.28 -2.66
C GLU A 183 11.06 -13.77 -2.58
N PRO A 184 11.98 -14.68 -2.95
CA PRO A 184 11.83 -16.10 -2.67
C PRO A 184 11.62 -16.37 -1.18
N TYR A 185 10.95 -17.46 -0.86
CA TYR A 185 10.73 -17.88 0.51
C TYR A 185 12.03 -17.87 1.35
N ASN A 186 12.00 -17.15 2.46
CA ASN A 186 13.07 -17.11 3.45
C ASN A 186 12.59 -17.75 4.76
N PRO A 187 13.29 -18.81 5.28
CA PRO A 187 12.92 -19.45 6.54
C PRO A 187 12.86 -18.51 7.75
N LEU A 188 13.60 -17.38 7.73
CA LEU A 188 13.58 -16.38 8.80
C LEU A 188 12.20 -15.69 8.93
N ASN A 189 11.39 -15.71 7.87
CA ASN A 189 10.06 -15.09 7.85
C ASN A 189 8.95 -16.01 8.38
N ARG A 190 9.28 -17.17 8.98
CA ARG A 190 8.28 -18.12 9.52
C ARG A 190 7.55 -17.62 10.77
N SER A 191 8.08 -16.62 11.45
CA SER A 191 7.53 -16.07 12.69
C SER A 191 6.45 -15.01 12.50
N TYR A 192 6.18 -14.61 11.26
CA TYR A 192 5.22 -13.55 10.91
C TYR A 192 3.86 -14.02 10.38
#